data_6ff5d6c151b5374a46e6b50828bb6858
#
_entry.id   6ff5d6c151b5374a46e6b50828bb6858
#
_cell.length_a   1.000
_cell.length_b   1.000
_cell.length_c   1.000
_cell.angle_alpha   90.00
_cell.angle_beta   90.00
_cell.angle_gamma   90.00
#
_symmetry.space_group_name_H-M   'P 1'
#
loop_
_entity.id
_entity.type
_entity.pdbx_description
1 polymer ?
#
loop_
_entity_poly.entity_id
_entity_poly.type
_entity_poly.pdbx_seq_one_letter_code
_entity_poly.pdbx_strand_id
1 'polypeptide(L)'
;MKHTQHRRSDCPINFALEIFGDTWSLLIIRDIVYFGKKTYGEFLASEEGIATNILALRLAHLEQQGILEKQPHDADKRKERYVLTEKGLDLIPVLVEMGNWSAVYDPQTAAPPDWIALVNADKPGMIRRIRETVRRGGSVFVGPESVLSQVAGAVQAQ
;
A
#
# COMPACT_ATOMS: atom_id res chain seq x y z
N MET A 1 -18.71 -22.78 15.75
CA MET A 1 -17.58 -23.63 15.32
C MET A 1 -16.48 -22.70 14.78
N LYS A 2 -15.32 -22.68 15.43
CA LYS A 2 -14.16 -22.03 14.86
C LYS A 2 -13.71 -22.86 13.66
N HIS A 3 -13.93 -22.36 12.44
CA HIS A 3 -13.22 -22.88 11.28
C HIS A 3 -11.73 -22.62 11.53
N THR A 4 -11.02 -23.59 12.00
CA THR A 4 -9.58 -23.66 11.88
C THR A 4 -9.31 -23.71 10.37
N GLN A 5 -8.97 -22.57 9.77
CA GLN A 5 -8.47 -22.54 8.41
C GLN A 5 -7.26 -23.48 8.39
N HIS A 6 -7.44 -24.62 7.74
CA HIS A 6 -6.38 -25.60 7.63
C HIS A 6 -5.29 -24.99 6.76
N ARG A 7 -4.20 -24.58 7.39
CA ARG A 7 -3.03 -24.04 6.72
C ARG A 7 -2.51 -25.06 5.70
N ARG A 8 -2.38 -24.67 4.44
CA ARG A 8 -1.95 -25.59 3.36
C ARG A 8 -0.54 -26.12 3.57
N SER A 9 0.35 -25.31 4.15
CA SER A 9 1.72 -25.69 4.51
C SER A 9 2.32 -24.71 5.50
N ASP A 10 3.48 -25.04 6.09
CA ASP A 10 4.25 -24.14 6.96
C ASP A 10 5.22 -23.23 6.20
N CYS A 11 5.16 -23.23 4.87
CA CYS A 11 5.96 -22.35 4.02
C CYS A 11 5.60 -20.87 4.28
N PRO A 12 6.58 -19.99 4.59
CA PRO A 12 6.31 -18.58 4.84
C PRO A 12 5.76 -17.85 3.61
N ILE A 13 6.13 -18.29 2.40
CA ILE A 13 5.57 -17.73 1.16
C ILE A 13 4.09 -18.10 1.05
N ASN A 14 3.72 -19.35 1.34
CA ASN A 14 2.32 -19.76 1.36
C ASN A 14 1.50 -18.97 2.39
N PHE A 15 2.04 -18.73 3.57
CA PHE A 15 1.39 -17.92 4.59
C PHE A 15 1.05 -16.52 4.07
N ALA A 16 2.01 -15.85 3.43
CA ALA A 16 1.80 -14.54 2.84
C ALA A 16 0.74 -14.56 1.71
N LEU A 17 0.81 -15.55 0.82
CA LEU A 17 -0.14 -15.69 -0.29
C LEU A 17 -1.57 -15.98 0.20
N GLU A 18 -1.75 -16.68 1.30
CA GLU A 18 -3.07 -16.89 1.90
C GLU A 18 -3.70 -15.59 2.41
N ILE A 19 -2.89 -14.60 2.78
CA ILE A 19 -3.35 -13.30 3.28
C ILE A 19 -3.56 -12.30 2.13
N PHE A 20 -2.58 -12.13 1.26
CA PHE A 20 -2.62 -11.10 0.21
C PHE A 20 -2.23 -11.59 -1.19
N GLY A 21 -2.32 -12.89 -1.45
CA GLY A 21 -2.00 -13.47 -2.77
C GLY A 21 -3.10 -13.32 -3.83
N ASP A 22 -4.24 -12.73 -3.49
CA ASP A 22 -5.28 -12.38 -4.44
C ASP A 22 -4.90 -11.14 -5.27
N THR A 23 -5.63 -10.90 -6.35
CA THR A 23 -5.34 -9.78 -7.26
C THR A 23 -5.53 -8.40 -6.62
N TRP A 24 -6.37 -8.26 -5.59
CA TRP A 24 -6.86 -6.97 -5.13
C TRP A 24 -6.20 -6.45 -3.85
N SER A 25 -5.78 -7.32 -2.95
CA SER A 25 -5.30 -6.92 -1.62
C SER A 25 -4.09 -6.00 -1.69
N LEU A 26 -3.06 -6.33 -2.48
CA LEU A 26 -1.89 -5.47 -2.63
C LEU A 26 -2.18 -4.19 -3.41
N LEU A 27 -3.17 -4.19 -4.31
CA LEU A 27 -3.60 -2.96 -4.99
C LEU A 27 -4.27 -1.97 -4.04
N ILE A 28 -5.06 -2.44 -3.08
CA ILE A 28 -5.62 -1.60 -2.02
C ILE A 28 -4.51 -1.00 -1.16
N ILE A 29 -3.54 -1.79 -0.75
CA ILE A 29 -2.40 -1.33 0.04
C ILE A 29 -1.56 -0.32 -0.77
N ARG A 30 -1.33 -0.58 -2.06
CA ARG A 30 -0.71 0.37 -3.00
C ARG A 30 -1.42 1.71 -3.00
N ASP A 31 -2.73 1.71 -3.10
CA ASP A 31 -3.55 2.92 -3.15
C ASP A 31 -3.37 3.77 -1.89
N ILE A 32 -3.26 3.15 -0.73
CA ILE A 32 -2.95 3.86 0.52
C ILE A 32 -1.52 4.41 0.49
N VAL A 33 -0.54 3.57 0.18
CA VAL A 33 0.88 3.91 0.26
C VAL A 33 1.28 4.96 -0.78
N TYR A 34 0.92 4.74 -2.04
CA TYR A 34 1.39 5.58 -3.14
C TYR A 34 0.49 6.78 -3.42
N PHE A 35 -0.82 6.64 -3.26
CA PHE A 35 -1.79 7.64 -3.67
C PHE A 35 -2.59 8.26 -2.51
N GLY A 36 -2.36 7.81 -1.29
CA GLY A 36 -3.00 8.40 -0.11
C GLY A 36 -4.50 8.17 -0.01
N LYS A 37 -5.04 7.18 -0.72
CA LYS A 37 -6.45 6.83 -0.65
C LYS A 37 -6.79 6.24 0.73
N LYS A 38 -7.97 6.55 1.24
CA LYS A 38 -8.37 6.19 2.61
C LYS A 38 -9.80 5.70 2.72
N THR A 39 -10.65 5.98 1.74
CA THR A 39 -12.07 5.68 1.81
C THR A 39 -12.49 4.62 0.80
N TYR A 40 -13.57 3.93 1.09
CA TYR A 40 -14.17 2.93 0.19
C TYR A 40 -14.37 3.50 -1.22
N GLY A 41 -14.95 4.70 -1.32
CA GLY A 41 -15.19 5.35 -2.62
C GLY A 41 -13.93 5.65 -3.40
N GLU A 42 -12.84 6.05 -2.72
CA GLU A 42 -11.56 6.30 -3.36
C GLU A 42 -10.95 5.01 -3.92
N PHE A 43 -11.01 3.89 -3.17
CA PHE A 43 -10.55 2.59 -3.68
C PHE A 43 -11.39 2.10 -4.85
N LEU A 44 -12.70 2.31 -4.80
CA LEU A 44 -13.60 1.90 -5.87
C LEU A 44 -13.32 2.64 -7.18
N ALA A 45 -12.81 3.86 -7.12
CA ALA A 45 -12.47 4.69 -8.27
C ALA A 45 -11.13 4.35 -8.92
N SER A 46 -10.40 3.34 -8.43
CA SER A 46 -9.12 2.90 -9.01
C SER A 46 -9.30 2.32 -10.41
N GLU A 47 -8.30 2.54 -11.27
CA GLU A 47 -8.35 2.18 -12.70
C GLU A 47 -8.63 0.70 -12.97
N GLU A 48 -8.19 -0.16 -12.08
CA GLU A 48 -8.36 -1.62 -12.23
C GLU A 48 -9.81 -2.07 -12.12
N GLY A 49 -10.72 -1.20 -11.65
CA GLY A 49 -12.15 -1.45 -11.72
C GLY A 49 -12.66 -2.57 -10.82
N ILE A 50 -12.25 -2.57 -9.56
CA ILE A 50 -12.72 -3.56 -8.59
C ILE A 50 -14.25 -3.50 -8.42
N ALA A 51 -14.91 -4.66 -8.39
CA ALA A 51 -16.33 -4.72 -8.10
C ALA A 51 -16.63 -4.40 -6.63
N THR A 52 -17.77 -3.77 -6.38
CA THR A 52 -18.16 -3.28 -5.04
C THR A 52 -18.16 -4.37 -3.97
N ASN A 53 -18.72 -5.55 -4.29
CA ASN A 53 -18.76 -6.68 -3.38
C ASN A 53 -17.36 -7.26 -3.11
N ILE A 54 -16.48 -7.28 -4.09
CA ILE A 54 -15.11 -7.75 -3.94
C ILE A 54 -14.31 -6.78 -3.07
N LEU A 55 -14.43 -5.47 -3.31
CA LEU A 55 -13.78 -4.46 -2.47
C LEU A 55 -14.19 -4.59 -1.01
N ALA A 56 -15.49 -4.71 -0.73
CA ALA A 56 -16.00 -4.90 0.62
C ALA A 56 -15.40 -6.16 1.29
N LEU A 57 -15.34 -7.27 0.56
CA LEU A 57 -14.75 -8.52 1.07
C LEU A 57 -13.24 -8.39 1.33
N ARG A 58 -12.51 -7.72 0.44
CA ARG A 58 -11.06 -7.54 0.61
C ARG A 58 -10.73 -6.61 1.77
N LEU A 59 -11.45 -5.51 1.92
CA LEU A 59 -11.27 -4.60 3.06
C LEU A 59 -11.54 -5.32 4.39
N ALA A 60 -12.64 -6.05 4.48
CA ALA A 60 -12.97 -6.85 5.66
C ALA A 60 -11.90 -7.91 5.97
N HIS A 61 -11.39 -8.59 4.95
CA HIS A 61 -10.32 -9.58 5.08
C HIS A 61 -9.03 -8.94 5.60
N LEU A 62 -8.59 -7.83 5.01
CA LEU A 62 -7.37 -7.12 5.43
C LEU A 62 -7.48 -6.58 6.86
N GLU A 63 -8.67 -6.11 7.25
CA GLU A 63 -8.95 -5.69 8.62
C GLU A 63 -8.88 -6.89 9.59
N GLN A 64 -9.51 -8.01 9.24
CA GLN A 64 -9.47 -9.23 10.04
C GLN A 64 -8.05 -9.79 10.21
N GLN A 65 -7.21 -9.64 9.19
CA GLN A 65 -5.79 -10.03 9.23
C GLN A 65 -4.91 -9.02 9.99
N GLY A 66 -5.47 -7.92 10.47
CA GLY A 66 -4.73 -6.89 11.19
C GLY A 66 -3.79 -6.05 10.31
N ILE A 67 -4.04 -6.00 9.00
CA ILE A 67 -3.28 -5.19 8.04
C ILE A 67 -3.83 -3.78 7.95
N LEU A 68 -5.16 -3.66 7.98
CA LEU A 68 -5.89 -2.40 8.00
C LEU A 68 -6.63 -2.25 9.32
N GLU A 69 -6.88 -1.01 9.70
CA GLU A 69 -7.86 -0.66 10.71
C GLU A 69 -8.76 0.47 10.22
N LYS A 70 -10.00 0.48 10.70
CA LYS A 70 -10.94 1.57 10.46
C LYS A 70 -10.78 2.66 11.49
N GLN A 71 -10.83 3.89 11.05
CA GLN A 71 -10.87 5.07 11.90
C GLN A 71 -11.99 6.01 11.43
N PRO A 72 -12.53 6.87 12.33
CA PRO A 72 -13.44 7.93 11.91
C PRO A 72 -12.74 8.86 10.92
N HIS A 73 -13.46 9.31 9.89
CA HIS A 73 -12.95 10.29 8.95
C HIS A 73 -12.81 11.66 9.62
N ASP A 74 -11.72 12.38 9.35
CA ASP A 74 -11.46 13.67 10.03
C ASP A 74 -12.53 14.74 9.79
N ALA A 75 -13.02 14.82 8.53
CA ALA A 75 -13.99 15.83 8.12
C ALA A 75 -15.46 15.41 8.38
N ASP A 76 -15.75 14.11 8.40
CA ASP A 76 -17.09 13.58 8.64
C ASP A 76 -17.03 12.28 9.43
N LYS A 77 -17.25 12.37 10.73
CA LYS A 77 -17.18 11.23 11.65
C LYS A 77 -18.19 10.11 11.38
N ARG A 78 -19.15 10.33 10.49
CA ARG A 78 -20.09 9.29 10.02
C ARG A 78 -19.47 8.43 8.94
N LYS A 79 -18.38 8.87 8.32
CA LYS A 79 -17.60 8.12 7.34
C LYS A 79 -16.42 7.45 8.01
N GLU A 80 -15.99 6.34 7.43
CA GLU A 80 -14.82 5.60 7.87
C GLU A 80 -13.66 5.82 6.90
N ARG A 81 -12.47 5.84 7.45
CA ARG A 81 -11.23 5.76 6.68
C ARG A 81 -10.46 4.51 7.08
N TYR A 82 -9.72 3.97 6.14
CA TYR A 82 -8.84 2.84 6.34
C TYR A 82 -7.39 3.32 6.43
N VAL A 83 -6.68 2.84 7.44
CA VAL A 83 -5.25 3.12 7.64
C VAL A 83 -4.50 1.81 7.81
N LEU A 84 -3.22 1.80 7.42
CA LEU A 84 -2.35 0.65 7.64
C LEU A 84 -1.94 0.58 9.11
N THR A 85 -2.01 -0.62 9.67
CA THR A 85 -1.38 -0.96 10.96
C THR A 85 0.13 -1.10 10.79
N GLU A 86 0.89 -1.27 11.88
CA GLU A 86 2.31 -1.60 11.79
C GLU A 86 2.56 -2.87 10.95
N LYS A 87 1.71 -3.89 11.09
CA LYS A 87 1.75 -5.11 10.26
C LYS A 87 1.51 -4.79 8.78
N GLY A 88 0.60 -3.87 8.48
CA GLY A 88 0.35 -3.42 7.11
C GLY A 88 1.50 -2.60 6.53
N LEU A 89 2.11 -1.72 7.32
CA LEU A 89 3.30 -0.96 6.93
C LEU A 89 4.49 -1.87 6.59
N ASP A 90 4.58 -3.03 7.21
CA ASP A 90 5.61 -4.04 6.91
C ASP A 90 5.50 -4.64 5.50
N LEU A 91 4.41 -4.39 4.77
CA LEU A 91 4.25 -4.78 3.36
C LEU A 91 4.81 -3.76 2.37
N ILE A 92 5.25 -2.58 2.82
CA ILE A 92 5.88 -1.57 1.95
C ILE A 92 7.08 -2.15 1.18
N PRO A 93 8.01 -2.91 1.79
CA PRO A 93 9.09 -3.54 1.05
C PRO A 93 8.62 -4.49 -0.06
N VAL A 94 7.52 -5.19 0.13
CA VAL A 94 6.93 -6.07 -0.90
C VAL A 94 6.49 -5.25 -2.11
N LEU A 95 5.78 -4.13 -1.90
CA LEU A 95 5.38 -3.23 -2.98
C LEU A 95 6.57 -2.62 -3.71
N VAL A 96 7.61 -2.22 -2.99
CA VAL A 96 8.84 -1.67 -3.57
C VAL A 96 9.52 -2.69 -4.48
N GLU A 97 9.65 -3.93 -4.04
CA GLU A 97 10.27 -5.00 -4.86
C GLU A 97 9.41 -5.36 -6.07
N MET A 98 8.08 -5.37 -5.94
CA MET A 98 7.18 -5.58 -7.09
C MET A 98 7.34 -4.47 -8.13
N GLY A 99 7.41 -3.21 -7.70
CA GLY A 99 7.65 -2.07 -8.58
C GLY A 99 9.00 -2.16 -9.30
N ASN A 100 10.06 -2.52 -8.59
CA ASN A 100 11.39 -2.73 -9.18
C ASN A 100 11.41 -3.87 -10.19
N TRP A 101 10.78 -4.99 -9.86
CA TRP A 101 10.68 -6.12 -10.79
C TRP A 101 9.94 -5.73 -12.07
N SER A 102 8.81 -5.06 -11.93
CA SER A 102 8.02 -4.59 -13.07
C SER A 102 8.77 -3.57 -13.91
N ALA A 103 9.54 -2.67 -13.31
CA ALA A 103 10.35 -1.69 -14.03
C ALA A 103 11.39 -2.34 -14.95
N VAL A 104 11.86 -3.53 -14.64
CA VAL A 104 12.81 -4.29 -15.48
C VAL A 104 12.10 -5.01 -16.63
N TYR A 105 10.94 -5.60 -16.38
CA TYR A 105 10.32 -6.57 -17.30
C TYR A 105 9.10 -6.06 -18.04
N ASP A 106 8.48 -4.97 -17.60
CA ASP A 106 7.32 -4.38 -18.26
C ASP A 106 7.71 -3.11 -19.03
N PRO A 107 7.81 -3.17 -20.36
CA PRO A 107 8.15 -2.00 -21.16
C PRO A 107 7.07 -0.91 -21.16
N GLN A 108 5.86 -1.24 -20.69
CA GLN A 108 4.72 -0.32 -20.61
C GLN A 108 4.48 0.18 -19.16
N THR A 109 5.40 -0.11 -18.24
CA THR A 109 5.24 0.29 -16.85
C THR A 109 5.05 1.80 -16.71
N ALA A 110 4.10 2.20 -15.87
CA ALA A 110 3.90 3.60 -15.49
C ALA A 110 4.88 4.06 -14.38
N ALA A 111 5.79 3.20 -13.92
CA ALA A 111 6.77 3.57 -12.91
C ALA A 111 7.74 4.62 -13.46
N PRO A 112 7.81 5.84 -12.88
CA PRO A 112 8.74 6.87 -13.37
C PRO A 112 10.19 6.39 -13.21
N PRO A 113 11.02 6.43 -14.28
CA PRO A 113 12.42 5.99 -14.21
C PRO A 113 13.23 6.70 -13.12
N ASP A 114 13.02 7.99 -12.94
CA ASP A 114 13.70 8.79 -11.91
C ASP A 114 13.31 8.33 -10.48
N TRP A 115 12.06 7.97 -10.27
CA TRP A 115 11.60 7.39 -9.01
C TRP A 115 12.26 6.05 -8.73
N ILE A 116 12.31 5.16 -9.70
CA ILE A 116 12.98 3.86 -9.58
C ILE A 116 14.47 4.05 -9.26
N ALA A 117 15.14 4.99 -9.91
CA ALA A 117 16.53 5.33 -9.63
C ALA A 117 16.73 5.84 -8.20
N LEU A 118 15.85 6.73 -7.72
CA LEU A 118 15.88 7.24 -6.34
C LEU A 118 15.69 6.12 -5.31
N VAL A 119 14.75 5.24 -5.55
CA VAL A 119 14.51 4.08 -4.66
C VAL A 119 15.76 3.20 -4.60
N ASN A 120 16.36 2.88 -5.73
CA ASN A 120 17.51 1.98 -5.81
C ASN A 120 18.83 2.61 -5.33
N ALA A 121 18.93 3.94 -5.29
CA ALA A 121 20.10 4.63 -4.75
C ALA A 121 20.29 4.38 -3.24
N ASP A 122 19.20 4.33 -2.48
CA ASP A 122 19.18 3.96 -1.06
C ASP A 122 17.84 3.29 -0.72
N LYS A 123 17.67 2.05 -1.11
CA LYS A 123 16.43 1.31 -0.91
C LYS A 123 16.01 1.22 0.57
N PRO A 124 16.88 0.85 1.51
CA PRO A 124 16.51 0.81 2.92
C PRO A 124 16.09 2.17 3.47
N GLY A 125 16.78 3.24 3.11
CA GLY A 125 16.44 4.61 3.51
C GLY A 125 15.12 5.08 2.91
N MET A 126 14.86 4.75 1.65
CA MET A 126 13.61 5.08 0.99
C MET A 126 12.42 4.33 1.62
N ILE A 127 12.58 3.05 1.91
CA ILE A 127 11.54 2.26 2.60
C ILE A 127 11.21 2.87 3.97
N ARG A 128 12.22 3.26 4.76
CA ARG A 128 11.99 3.94 6.04
C ARG A 128 11.22 5.25 5.86
N ARG A 129 11.60 6.06 4.87
CA ARG A 129 10.93 7.33 4.56
C ARG A 129 9.47 7.13 4.15
N ILE A 130 9.21 6.18 3.27
CA ILE A 130 7.84 5.83 2.85
C ILE A 130 7.02 5.39 4.07
N ARG A 131 7.55 4.48 4.87
CA ARG A 131 6.90 3.97 6.07
C ARG A 131 6.51 5.10 7.04
N GLU A 132 7.43 6.00 7.32
CA GLU A 132 7.19 7.11 8.23
C GLU A 132 6.16 8.11 7.68
N THR A 133 6.25 8.43 6.40
CA THR A 133 5.29 9.31 5.72
C THR A 133 3.88 8.73 5.75
N VAL A 134 3.73 7.45 5.41
CA VAL A 134 2.43 6.76 5.42
C VAL A 134 1.87 6.64 6.85
N ARG A 135 2.71 6.33 7.83
CA ARG A 135 2.32 6.28 9.25
C ARG A 135 1.71 7.60 9.71
N ARG A 136 2.22 8.74 9.24
CA ARG A 136 1.69 10.08 9.53
C ARG A 136 0.47 10.47 8.69
N GLY A 137 -0.01 9.60 7.82
CA GLY A 137 -1.17 9.83 6.96
C GLY A 137 -0.86 10.43 5.59
N GLY A 138 0.42 10.56 5.23
CA GLY A 138 0.87 10.97 3.90
C GLY A 138 0.95 9.81 2.92
N SER A 139 1.54 10.08 1.74
CA SER A 139 1.72 9.08 0.68
C SER A 139 3.00 9.35 -0.11
N VAL A 140 3.31 8.44 -1.05
CA VAL A 140 4.51 8.59 -1.89
C VAL A 140 4.38 9.76 -2.87
N PHE A 141 3.27 9.85 -3.61
CA PHE A 141 3.14 10.78 -4.74
C PHE A 141 2.17 11.94 -4.49
N VAL A 142 1.26 11.83 -3.54
CA VAL A 142 0.16 12.78 -3.38
C VAL A 142 0.30 13.55 -2.07
N GLY A 143 0.04 14.86 -2.15
CA GLY A 143 0.02 15.77 -1.02
C GLY A 143 1.32 16.55 -0.82
N PRO A 144 1.27 17.64 -0.04
CA PRO A 144 2.41 18.53 0.17
C PRO A 144 3.55 17.87 0.96
N GLU A 145 3.23 16.90 1.81
CA GLU A 145 4.16 16.14 2.63
C GLU A 145 4.51 14.77 2.00
N SER A 146 4.24 14.61 0.68
CA SER A 146 4.55 13.36 -0.01
C SER A 146 6.06 13.07 -0.01
N VAL A 147 6.41 11.78 -0.10
CA VAL A 147 7.82 11.37 -0.21
C VAL A 147 8.50 12.07 -1.38
N LEU A 148 7.81 12.16 -2.53
CA LEU A 148 8.35 12.83 -3.70
C LEU A 148 8.66 14.32 -3.44
N SER A 149 7.76 15.04 -2.76
CA SER A 149 7.97 16.44 -2.37
C SER A 149 9.16 16.61 -1.42
N GLN A 150 9.30 15.71 -0.44
CA GLN A 150 10.43 15.72 0.50
C GLN A 150 11.78 15.53 -0.21
N VAL A 151 11.85 14.61 -1.16
CA VAL A 151 13.07 14.31 -1.93
C VAL A 151 13.42 15.47 -2.87
N ALA A 152 12.43 16.04 -3.55
CA ALA A 152 12.64 17.21 -4.41
C ALA A 152 13.13 18.42 -3.62
N GLY A 153 12.59 18.68 -2.44
CA GLY A 153 13.04 19.76 -1.54
C GLY A 153 14.48 19.60 -1.05
N ALA A 154 14.90 18.36 -0.79
CA ALA A 154 16.27 18.07 -0.36
C ALA A 154 17.32 18.30 -1.46
N VAL A 155 16.97 18.10 -2.73
CA VAL A 155 17.85 18.35 -3.88
C VAL A 155 18.03 19.84 -4.13
N GLN A 156 17.04 20.69 -3.84
CA GLN A 156 17.12 22.14 -4.01
C GLN A 156 17.87 22.86 -2.87
N ALA A 157 18.09 22.20 -1.76
CA ALA A 157 18.76 22.75 -0.56
C ALA A 157 20.28 22.51 -0.53
N GLN A 158 20.87 21.89 -1.57
CA GLN A 158 22.31 21.70 -1.78
C GLN A 158 22.83 22.65 -2.88
#